data_56205f81159600377011435703e43f88
#
_entry.id   56205f81159600377011435703e43f88
#
_cell.length_a   1.000
_cell.length_b   1.000
_cell.length_c   1.000
_cell.angle_alpha   90.00
_cell.angle_beta   90.00
_cell.angle_gamma   90.00
#
_symmetry.space_group_name_H-M   'P 1'
#
loop_
_entity.id
_entity.type
_entity.pdbx_description
1 polymer ?
#
loop_
_entity_poly.entity_id
_entity_poly.type
_entity_poly.pdbx_seq_one_letter_code
_entity_poly.pdbx_strand_id
1 'polypeptide(L)'
;MVDDAVVVAVVVVAAATLVSGGSSVVAGASVVVGAGITAGASVVDDSVAAIEVVGSTVDAQPVSAIDEASKGNQRLSPRLRCGRAALIPLKPMSRRLLVVGSLLVMGLVACGDTAPVTEADARFILSQDFPLPTVEPESPSLPTSTAGADGIVVEVTDSSRIIVLNEAIAEIVVSLGMQQFIIGRDATTTLASLANVAEVSNGHDISAESVLSLRPSVVIGDTRTGPPEALQQLRAAGVAVLVAPEVWTLSALPTRVEMIAGALGIPGAGERLVDLTQRAIDDALRGVGAYADVLRVAFLYVRGTASVYLLGGTGSGADELVAATGAVDVGALNGLSAFTPLTAEAIVQADPDVLLVMTRGLDSVGGIDGLLALPGVSSTRAAATRAVIAVDDDLLLSFGPRTGALIARLAELLNTFSSDA
;
A
#
# COMPACT_ATOMS: atom_id res chain seq x y z
N MET A 1 0.65 -5.00 44.63
CA MET A 1 0.84 -4.46 43.28
C MET A 1 1.07 -5.66 42.39
N VAL A 2 0.04 -6.05 41.68
CA VAL A 2 0.06 -7.20 40.76
C VAL A 2 0.02 -6.57 39.36
N ASP A 3 1.05 -6.84 38.55
CA ASP A 3 1.13 -6.40 37.15
C ASP A 3 0.01 -7.07 36.37
N ASP A 4 -0.92 -6.27 35.87
CA ASP A 4 -1.94 -6.72 34.89
C ASP A 4 -1.33 -6.79 33.51
N ALA A 5 -0.90 -7.98 33.10
CA ALA A 5 -0.56 -8.26 31.72
C ALA A 5 -1.85 -8.37 30.88
N VAL A 6 -2.10 -7.41 30.03
CA VAL A 6 -3.18 -7.48 29.04
C VAL A 6 -2.79 -8.48 27.95
N VAL A 7 -3.45 -9.64 27.94
CA VAL A 7 -3.29 -10.63 26.86
C VAL A 7 -4.32 -10.32 25.77
N VAL A 8 -3.88 -9.85 24.63
CA VAL A 8 -4.74 -9.67 23.45
C VAL A 8 -4.86 -11.02 22.74
N ALA A 9 -6.04 -11.61 22.78
CA ALA A 9 -6.34 -12.82 22.01
C ALA A 9 -6.78 -12.43 20.59
N VAL A 10 -6.02 -12.82 19.58
CA VAL A 10 -6.41 -12.70 18.17
C VAL A 10 -7.23 -13.92 17.79
N VAL A 11 -8.52 -13.72 17.48
CA VAL A 11 -9.41 -14.77 16.98
C VAL A 11 -9.39 -14.71 15.45
N VAL A 12 -8.80 -15.72 14.81
CA VAL A 12 -8.86 -15.86 13.34
C VAL A 12 -10.01 -16.80 13.01
N VAL A 13 -11.04 -16.27 12.34
CA VAL A 13 -12.15 -17.07 11.82
C VAL A 13 -11.85 -17.40 10.36
N ALA A 14 -11.50 -18.64 10.07
CA ALA A 14 -11.36 -19.12 8.71
C ALA A 14 -12.66 -19.81 8.29
N ALA A 15 -13.37 -19.29 7.29
CA ALA A 15 -14.51 -19.95 6.65
C ALA A 15 -14.02 -20.64 5.37
N ALA A 16 -14.13 -21.97 5.30
CA ALA A 16 -13.87 -22.72 4.08
C ALA A 16 -15.23 -23.08 3.42
N THR A 17 -15.43 -22.63 2.19
CA THR A 17 -16.60 -23.01 1.37
C THR A 17 -16.19 -24.14 0.43
N LEU A 18 -16.73 -25.32 0.63
CA LEU A 18 -16.60 -26.43 -0.32
C LEU A 18 -17.80 -26.42 -1.28
N VAL A 19 -17.54 -26.21 -2.56
CA VAL A 19 -18.54 -26.31 -3.62
C VAL A 19 -18.41 -27.70 -4.26
N SER A 20 -19.42 -28.54 -4.06
CA SER A 20 -19.57 -29.84 -4.73
C SER A 20 -20.99 -29.93 -5.28
N GLY A 21 -21.11 -29.90 -6.61
CA GLY A 21 -22.28 -30.37 -7.31
C GLY A 21 -23.62 -29.73 -6.93
N GLY A 22 -23.77 -28.41 -7.04
CA GLY A 22 -25.09 -27.76 -7.07
C GLY A 22 -25.77 -27.51 -5.73
N SER A 23 -25.14 -27.76 -4.60
CA SER A 23 -25.66 -27.39 -3.27
C SER A 23 -24.55 -26.90 -2.38
N SER A 24 -24.67 -25.68 -1.89
CA SER A 24 -23.71 -25.11 -0.93
C SER A 24 -23.99 -25.62 0.48
N VAL A 25 -23.05 -26.36 1.06
CA VAL A 25 -23.08 -26.74 2.47
C VAL A 25 -22.09 -25.86 3.22
N VAL A 26 -22.58 -25.06 4.15
CA VAL A 26 -21.74 -24.30 5.07
C VAL A 26 -21.21 -25.29 6.12
N ALA A 27 -19.97 -25.71 6.00
CA ALA A 27 -19.26 -26.45 7.05
C ALA A 27 -18.85 -25.46 8.15
N GLY A 28 -19.20 -25.78 9.40
CA GLY A 28 -19.10 -24.91 10.55
C GLY A 28 -17.71 -24.30 10.79
N ALA A 29 -17.70 -23.10 11.33
CA ALA A 29 -16.49 -22.38 11.73
C ALA A 29 -15.76 -23.12 12.86
N SER A 30 -14.49 -23.44 12.67
CA SER A 30 -13.63 -23.98 13.72
C SER A 30 -12.87 -22.83 14.37
N VAL A 31 -13.05 -22.66 15.69
CA VAL A 31 -12.28 -21.73 16.51
C VAL A 31 -11.06 -22.47 17.07
N VAL A 32 -9.88 -22.07 16.69
CA VAL A 32 -8.64 -22.60 17.29
C VAL A 32 -8.21 -21.65 18.41
N VAL A 33 -8.31 -22.10 19.65
CA VAL A 33 -7.80 -21.37 20.83
C VAL A 33 -6.43 -21.95 21.16
N GLY A 34 -5.39 -21.11 21.11
CA GLY A 34 -4.03 -21.50 21.51
C GLY A 34 -3.97 -21.83 23.00
N ALA A 35 -3.21 -22.88 23.34
CA ALA A 35 -3.06 -23.35 24.73
C ALA A 35 -2.32 -22.31 25.58
N GLY A 36 -2.95 -21.84 26.67
CA GLY A 36 -2.30 -20.96 27.65
C GLY A 36 -3.21 -19.96 28.38
N ILE A 37 -4.52 -20.10 28.34
CA ILE A 37 -5.42 -19.17 29.04
C ILE A 37 -5.93 -19.85 30.33
N THR A 38 -5.46 -19.37 31.49
CA THR A 38 -6.14 -19.58 32.78
C THR A 38 -7.17 -18.48 32.96
N ALA A 39 -8.44 -18.87 32.97
CA ALA A 39 -9.55 -17.94 33.17
C ALA A 39 -9.63 -17.51 34.65
N GLY A 40 -9.71 -16.23 34.90
CA GLY A 40 -9.96 -15.69 36.20
C GLY A 40 -9.91 -14.18 36.23
N ALA A 41 -10.94 -13.49 35.73
CA ALA A 41 -11.31 -12.15 36.16
C ALA A 41 -12.73 -11.82 35.68
N SER A 42 -13.62 -11.62 36.63
CA SER A 42 -14.95 -11.01 36.41
C SER A 42 -14.77 -9.49 36.37
N VAL A 43 -15.08 -8.87 35.29
CA VAL A 43 -15.33 -7.42 35.22
C VAL A 43 -16.76 -7.26 34.75
N VAL A 44 -17.57 -6.65 35.62
CA VAL A 44 -18.94 -6.24 35.33
C VAL A 44 -18.85 -4.76 34.97
N ASP A 45 -19.09 -4.44 33.71
CA ASP A 45 -19.51 -3.11 33.32
C ASP A 45 -20.46 -3.21 32.13
N ASP A 46 -21.49 -2.36 32.12
CA ASP A 46 -22.78 -2.51 31.43
C ASP A 46 -22.81 -2.31 29.91
N SER A 47 -21.76 -2.68 29.16
CA SER A 47 -21.73 -2.47 27.70
C SER A 47 -21.09 -3.57 26.87
N VAL A 48 -20.86 -4.77 27.39
CA VAL A 48 -20.36 -5.90 26.60
C VAL A 48 -21.30 -7.08 26.70
N ALA A 49 -21.88 -7.50 25.58
CA ALA A 49 -22.70 -8.71 25.50
C ALA A 49 -21.87 -9.93 25.97
N ALA A 50 -22.37 -10.63 26.97
CA ALA A 50 -21.72 -11.79 27.56
C ALA A 50 -21.56 -12.90 26.51
N ILE A 51 -20.33 -13.35 26.29
CA ILE A 51 -20.03 -14.60 25.59
C ILE A 51 -19.93 -15.68 26.67
N GLU A 52 -20.94 -16.52 26.76
CA GLU A 52 -20.95 -17.68 27.64
C GLU A 52 -20.05 -18.77 27.03
N VAL A 53 -18.87 -18.99 27.62
CA VAL A 53 -17.99 -20.11 27.22
C VAL A 53 -18.42 -21.33 28.03
N VAL A 54 -19.20 -22.20 27.40
CA VAL A 54 -19.51 -23.52 27.95
C VAL A 54 -18.27 -24.41 27.76
N GLY A 55 -17.59 -24.73 28.86
CA GLY A 55 -16.43 -25.61 28.84
C GLY A 55 -16.86 -27.06 28.51
N SER A 56 -16.39 -27.57 27.36
CA SER A 56 -16.30 -28.98 27.11
C SER A 56 -14.86 -29.36 26.90
N THR A 57 -14.36 -30.29 27.71
CA THR A 57 -13.07 -30.95 27.57
C THR A 57 -13.06 -31.70 26.25
N VAL A 58 -12.27 -31.25 25.28
CA VAL A 58 -12.02 -32.01 24.04
C VAL A 58 -10.66 -32.66 24.20
N ASP A 59 -10.64 -34.00 24.23
CA ASP A 59 -9.43 -34.80 24.15
C ASP A 59 -8.67 -34.49 22.86
N ALA A 60 -7.42 -34.09 23.00
CA ALA A 60 -6.52 -33.85 21.89
C ALA A 60 -6.13 -35.18 21.25
N GLN A 61 -6.70 -35.48 20.11
CA GLN A 61 -6.19 -36.52 19.21
C GLN A 61 -5.09 -35.93 18.32
N PRO A 62 -3.97 -36.62 18.11
CA PRO A 62 -2.87 -36.09 17.30
C PRO A 62 -3.23 -36.03 15.82
N VAL A 63 -2.84 -34.93 15.19
CA VAL A 63 -3.00 -34.63 13.76
C VAL A 63 -2.11 -35.58 12.94
N SER A 64 -2.60 -36.81 12.65
CA SER A 64 -1.96 -37.76 11.73
C SER A 64 -2.80 -38.08 10.48
N ALA A 65 -3.96 -37.41 10.31
CA ALA A 65 -4.90 -37.73 9.23
C ALA A 65 -4.80 -36.85 7.97
N ILE A 66 -3.88 -35.87 7.93
CA ILE A 66 -3.74 -34.97 6.76
C ILE A 66 -2.70 -35.45 5.75
N ASP A 67 -1.84 -36.41 6.11
CA ASP A 67 -0.71 -36.83 5.27
C ASP A 67 -1.06 -37.96 4.25
N GLU A 68 -2.23 -38.60 4.35
CA GLU A 68 -2.63 -39.68 3.42
C GLU A 68 -3.38 -39.21 2.18
N ALA A 69 -3.93 -37.98 2.15
CA ALA A 69 -4.64 -37.46 0.97
C ALA A 69 -3.70 -36.93 -0.13
N SER A 70 -2.42 -36.74 0.15
CA SER A 70 -1.42 -36.19 -0.80
C SER A 70 -0.68 -37.25 -1.62
N LYS A 71 -0.83 -38.53 -1.35
CA LYS A 71 -0.06 -39.62 -2.02
C LYS A 71 -0.81 -40.34 -3.15
N GLY A 72 -2.00 -39.91 -3.54
CA GLY A 72 -2.88 -40.60 -4.50
C GLY A 72 -2.90 -40.11 -5.94
N ASN A 73 -2.11 -39.14 -6.34
CA ASN A 73 -2.20 -38.57 -7.70
C ASN A 73 -0.87 -38.54 -8.45
N GLN A 74 -0.29 -39.70 -8.64
CA GLN A 74 0.76 -39.91 -9.65
C GLN A 74 0.18 -40.75 -10.80
N ARG A 75 0.39 -40.22 -12.01
CA ARG A 75 0.18 -40.79 -13.34
C ARG A 75 -1.16 -40.49 -13.99
N LEU A 76 -1.10 -39.44 -14.83
CA LEU A 76 -1.66 -39.46 -16.20
C LEU A 76 -1.10 -38.24 -16.96
N SER A 77 0.04 -38.44 -17.60
CA SER A 77 0.53 -37.53 -18.64
C SER A 77 -0.07 -37.94 -19.99
N PRO A 78 -0.79 -37.10 -20.70
CA PRO A 78 -1.12 -37.34 -22.10
C PRO A 78 0.12 -37.00 -22.96
N ARG A 79 0.72 -38.02 -23.55
CA ARG A 79 1.68 -37.86 -24.66
C ARG A 79 0.91 -37.31 -25.87
N LEU A 80 1.10 -36.06 -26.23
CA LEU A 80 0.74 -35.51 -27.53
C LEU A 80 1.65 -36.15 -28.61
N ARG A 81 1.08 -37.05 -29.42
CA ARG A 81 1.69 -37.54 -30.64
C ARG A 81 1.59 -36.45 -31.71
N CYS A 82 2.73 -35.93 -32.13
CA CYS A 82 2.86 -35.09 -33.30
C CYS A 82 2.56 -35.92 -34.56
N GLY A 83 1.37 -35.76 -35.12
CA GLY A 83 1.00 -36.32 -36.43
C GLY A 83 1.63 -35.48 -37.54
N ARG A 84 2.43 -36.13 -38.43
CA ARG A 84 2.97 -35.53 -39.64
C ARG A 84 1.79 -35.13 -40.55
N ALA A 85 1.66 -33.81 -40.83
CA ALA A 85 0.77 -33.31 -41.86
C ALA A 85 1.41 -33.58 -43.24
N ALA A 86 0.69 -34.28 -44.09
CA ALA A 86 1.10 -34.54 -45.48
C ALA A 86 0.89 -33.26 -46.30
N LEU A 87 1.94 -32.87 -47.00
CA LEU A 87 1.91 -31.79 -47.98
C LEU A 87 1.18 -32.24 -49.25
N ILE A 88 0.06 -31.60 -49.57
CA ILE A 88 -0.65 -31.74 -50.84
C ILE A 88 -0.08 -30.66 -51.79
N PRO A 89 0.39 -31.03 -53.02
CA PRO A 89 0.95 -30.05 -53.97
C PRO A 89 -0.17 -29.24 -54.64
N LEU A 90 -0.15 -27.94 -54.50
CA LEU A 90 -1.01 -26.99 -55.20
C LEU A 90 -0.44 -26.70 -56.60
N LYS A 91 -1.25 -26.90 -57.63
CA LYS A 91 -0.96 -26.51 -59.02
C LYS A 91 -0.88 -24.98 -59.16
N PRO A 92 -0.02 -24.47 -60.07
CA PRO A 92 0.13 -23.02 -60.27
C PRO A 92 -1.10 -22.44 -60.98
N MET A 93 -1.79 -21.52 -60.30
CA MET A 93 -2.85 -20.69 -60.89
C MET A 93 -2.24 -19.38 -61.46
N SER A 94 -2.75 -19.00 -62.62
CA SER A 94 -2.27 -17.92 -63.47
C SER A 94 -2.37 -16.52 -62.86
N ARG A 95 -1.42 -15.67 -63.21
CA ARG A 95 -1.10 -14.31 -62.72
C ARG A 95 -2.15 -13.20 -62.87
N ARG A 96 -3.43 -13.51 -63.15
CA ARG A 96 -4.47 -12.49 -63.45
C ARG A 96 -5.60 -12.35 -62.44
N LEU A 97 -5.56 -13.03 -61.30
CA LEU A 97 -6.61 -12.94 -60.26
C LEU A 97 -6.12 -12.46 -58.91
N LEU A 98 -4.97 -11.77 -58.81
CA LEU A 98 -4.30 -11.38 -57.56
C LEU A 98 -4.52 -9.91 -57.15
N VAL A 99 -5.40 -9.18 -57.84
CA VAL A 99 -5.61 -7.74 -57.53
C VAL A 99 -6.98 -7.44 -56.84
N VAL A 100 -7.88 -8.39 -56.76
CA VAL A 100 -9.21 -8.13 -56.12
C VAL A 100 -9.35 -8.79 -54.75
N GLY A 101 -8.40 -9.64 -54.36
CA GLY A 101 -8.44 -10.32 -53.04
C GLY A 101 -7.78 -9.60 -51.86
N SER A 102 -7.06 -8.48 -52.11
CA SER A 102 -6.30 -7.79 -51.05
C SER A 102 -7.02 -6.68 -50.28
N LEU A 103 -8.31 -6.48 -50.51
CA LEU A 103 -9.07 -5.40 -49.91
C LEU A 103 -10.15 -5.88 -48.88
N LEU A 104 -10.21 -7.19 -48.60
CA LEU A 104 -11.26 -7.72 -47.72
C LEU A 104 -10.73 -8.55 -46.51
N VAL A 105 -9.47 -8.43 -46.12
CA VAL A 105 -8.91 -9.10 -44.92
C VAL A 105 -8.24 -8.10 -43.96
N MET A 106 -8.62 -6.84 -44.01
CA MET A 106 -8.14 -5.80 -43.05
C MET A 106 -9.24 -5.37 -42.09
N GLY A 107 -9.94 -6.32 -41.52
CA GLY A 107 -11.01 -5.98 -40.61
C GLY A 107 -11.43 -7.14 -39.73
N LEU A 108 -10.55 -7.64 -38.85
CA LEU A 108 -10.94 -8.41 -37.63
C LEU A 108 -9.68 -8.95 -36.92
N VAL A 109 -8.83 -8.04 -36.45
CA VAL A 109 -7.93 -8.29 -35.31
C VAL A 109 -8.21 -7.14 -34.33
N ALA A 110 -9.35 -7.23 -33.66
CA ALA A 110 -9.55 -6.54 -32.41
C ALA A 110 -8.91 -7.41 -31.30
N CYS A 111 -7.58 -7.44 -31.25
CA CYS A 111 -6.91 -7.68 -29.99
C CYS A 111 -7.16 -6.43 -29.15
N GLY A 112 -7.76 -6.62 -27.97
CA GLY A 112 -7.94 -5.55 -27.03
C GLY A 112 -6.57 -5.02 -26.59
N ASP A 113 -6.10 -3.98 -27.26
CA ASP A 113 -5.15 -3.06 -26.68
C ASP A 113 -5.91 -2.38 -25.55
N THR A 114 -5.58 -2.73 -24.32
CA THR A 114 -5.78 -1.80 -23.19
C THR A 114 -4.90 -0.60 -23.51
N ALA A 115 -5.49 0.38 -24.20
CA ALA A 115 -4.84 1.66 -24.41
C ALA A 115 -4.44 2.17 -23.01
N PRO A 116 -3.22 2.67 -22.82
CA PRO A 116 -2.88 3.37 -21.60
C PRO A 116 -3.90 4.49 -21.43
N VAL A 117 -4.46 4.63 -20.21
CA VAL A 117 -5.39 5.69 -19.86
C VAL A 117 -4.71 7.01 -20.27
N THR A 118 -5.23 7.67 -21.30
CA THR A 118 -4.71 8.96 -21.71
C THR A 118 -5.08 10.00 -20.65
N GLU A 119 -4.20 10.95 -20.38
CA GLU A 119 -4.40 12.09 -19.42
C GLU A 119 -5.76 12.81 -19.57
N ALA A 120 -6.49 12.56 -20.64
CA ALA A 120 -7.82 13.13 -20.90
C ALA A 120 -8.96 12.50 -20.05
N ASP A 121 -8.75 11.35 -19.41
CA ASP A 121 -9.81 10.61 -18.71
C ASP A 121 -9.83 10.86 -17.19
N ALA A 122 -8.75 11.31 -16.58
CA ALA A 122 -8.76 11.81 -15.20
C ALA A 122 -8.81 13.35 -15.24
N ARG A 123 -9.77 13.96 -14.54
CA ARG A 123 -9.74 15.43 -14.44
C ARG A 123 -8.41 15.91 -13.88
N PHE A 124 -7.79 15.14 -12.97
CA PHE A 124 -6.44 15.44 -12.45
C PHE A 124 -5.71 14.18 -12.01
N ILE A 125 -4.52 13.95 -12.58
CA ILE A 125 -3.55 12.94 -12.12
C ILE A 125 -2.36 13.70 -11.53
N LEU A 126 -2.04 13.44 -10.28
CA LEU A 126 -0.83 13.95 -9.63
C LEU A 126 0.25 12.86 -9.72
N SER A 127 1.21 13.07 -10.60
CA SER A 127 2.42 12.27 -10.72
C SER A 127 3.47 12.67 -9.68
N GLN A 128 4.57 11.92 -9.61
CA GLN A 128 5.67 12.16 -8.66
C GLN A 128 6.54 13.39 -8.97
N ASP A 129 6.13 14.28 -9.87
CA ASP A 129 6.95 15.41 -10.36
C ASP A 129 7.21 16.52 -9.32
N PHE A 130 6.91 16.27 -8.04
CA PHE A 130 7.30 17.18 -6.96
C PHE A 130 8.78 16.99 -6.64
N PRO A 131 9.58 18.07 -6.74
CA PRO A 131 10.99 17.99 -6.39
C PRO A 131 11.14 17.66 -4.89
N LEU A 132 12.07 16.74 -4.58
CA LEU A 132 12.44 16.49 -3.20
C LEU A 132 13.16 17.71 -2.63
N PRO A 133 12.73 18.23 -1.47
CA PRO A 133 13.54 19.21 -0.75
C PRO A 133 14.84 18.55 -0.28
N THR A 134 15.96 19.23 -0.44
CA THR A 134 17.27 18.74 -0.01
C THR A 134 17.92 19.74 0.94
N VAL A 135 18.66 19.21 1.91
CA VAL A 135 19.46 20.03 2.83
C VAL A 135 20.95 19.86 2.54
N GLU A 136 21.76 20.83 3.01
CA GLU A 136 23.22 20.72 2.91
C GLU A 136 23.69 19.42 3.60
N PRO A 137 24.54 18.62 2.93
CA PRO A 137 25.06 17.40 3.49
C PRO A 137 25.85 17.66 4.79
N GLU A 138 25.74 16.73 5.73
CA GLU A 138 26.47 16.72 6.98
C GLU A 138 27.40 15.50 7.03
N SER A 139 28.60 15.67 7.59
CA SER A 139 29.48 14.51 7.78
C SER A 139 29.02 13.68 8.95
N PRO A 140 28.80 12.34 8.76
CA PRO A 140 28.35 11.49 9.83
C PRO A 140 29.29 11.48 11.06
N SER A 141 28.71 11.66 12.25
CA SER A 141 29.38 11.47 13.53
C SER A 141 29.00 10.10 14.09
N LEU A 142 29.86 9.13 13.91
CA LEU A 142 29.65 7.75 14.29
C LEU A 142 30.67 7.31 15.36
N PRO A 143 30.39 6.31 16.22
CA PRO A 143 29.14 5.53 16.26
C PRO A 143 27.97 6.30 16.89
N THR A 144 26.74 5.89 16.52
CA THR A 144 25.50 6.37 17.13
C THR A 144 24.67 5.20 17.65
N SER A 145 23.78 5.47 18.60
CA SER A 145 22.81 4.48 19.09
C SER A 145 21.42 5.11 19.07
N THR A 146 20.49 4.45 18.40
CA THR A 146 19.10 4.91 18.22
C THR A 146 18.15 3.78 18.55
N ALA A 147 17.11 4.06 19.34
CA ALA A 147 16.02 3.09 19.56
C ALA A 147 15.07 3.10 18.35
N GLY A 148 14.86 1.95 17.72
CA GLY A 148 13.86 1.77 16.68
C GLY A 148 12.44 1.75 17.23
N ALA A 149 11.45 1.85 16.35
CA ALA A 149 10.02 1.74 16.69
C ALA A 149 9.64 0.34 17.20
N ASP A 150 10.46 -0.66 16.91
CA ASP A 150 10.35 -2.03 17.46
C ASP A 150 10.95 -2.18 18.87
N GLY A 151 11.43 -1.08 19.46
CA GLY A 151 12.05 -1.05 20.79
C GLY A 151 13.49 -1.57 20.82
N ILE A 152 14.08 -1.95 19.69
CA ILE A 152 15.45 -2.45 19.61
C ILE A 152 16.40 -1.27 19.44
N VAL A 153 17.44 -1.19 20.31
CA VAL A 153 18.49 -0.20 20.15
C VAL A 153 19.46 -0.67 19.07
N VAL A 154 19.67 0.17 18.08
CA VAL A 154 20.55 -0.07 16.94
C VAL A 154 21.81 0.79 17.10
N GLU A 155 22.97 0.17 17.10
CA GLU A 155 24.25 0.85 17.02
C GLU A 155 24.70 0.92 15.56
N VAL A 156 24.93 2.13 15.04
CA VAL A 156 25.44 2.36 13.68
C VAL A 156 26.89 2.85 13.78
N THR A 157 27.80 2.05 13.26
CA THR A 157 29.24 2.35 13.22
C THR A 157 29.72 2.78 11.84
N ASP A 158 28.91 2.51 10.82
CA ASP A 158 29.18 2.85 9.41
C ASP A 158 27.85 3.12 8.68
N SER A 159 27.73 4.27 8.03
CA SER A 159 26.58 4.68 7.21
C SER A 159 26.92 4.83 5.73
N SER A 160 27.99 4.17 5.26
CA SER A 160 28.43 4.26 3.86
C SER A 160 27.71 3.32 2.89
N ARG A 161 26.90 2.36 3.39
CA ARG A 161 26.19 1.37 2.57
C ARG A 161 24.77 1.17 3.11
N ILE A 162 23.85 1.98 2.63
CA ILE A 162 22.49 2.07 3.14
C ILE A 162 21.53 1.28 2.22
N ILE A 163 20.64 0.50 2.81
CA ILE A 163 19.45 -0.06 2.13
C ILE A 163 18.22 0.60 2.71
N VAL A 164 17.33 1.08 1.84
CA VAL A 164 16.04 1.72 2.18
C VAL A 164 14.89 0.83 1.74
N LEU A 165 13.96 0.54 2.64
CA LEU A 165 12.89 -0.45 2.43
C LEU A 165 11.49 0.17 2.42
N ASN A 166 11.39 1.44 2.01
CA ASN A 166 10.13 2.18 1.91
C ASN A 166 10.38 3.49 1.16
N GLU A 167 9.43 3.94 0.32
CA GLU A 167 9.56 5.18 -0.45
C GLU A 167 9.79 6.41 0.44
N ALA A 168 9.00 6.58 1.52
CA ALA A 168 9.15 7.72 2.42
C ALA A 168 10.53 7.76 3.11
N ILE A 169 11.08 6.58 3.45
CA ILE A 169 12.43 6.45 4.00
C ILE A 169 13.47 6.84 2.94
N ALA A 170 13.27 6.36 1.70
CA ALA A 170 14.14 6.70 0.58
C ALA A 170 14.17 8.23 0.34
N GLU A 171 13.00 8.86 0.32
CA GLU A 171 12.88 10.32 0.22
C GLU A 171 13.65 11.05 1.32
N ILE A 172 13.49 10.62 2.57
CA ILE A 172 14.19 11.22 3.71
C ILE A 172 15.70 11.08 3.53
N VAL A 173 16.21 9.88 3.23
CA VAL A 173 17.66 9.65 3.08
C VAL A 173 18.25 10.44 1.90
N VAL A 174 17.52 10.54 0.78
CA VAL A 174 17.90 11.37 -0.36
C VAL A 174 17.90 12.86 0.02
N SER A 175 16.85 13.33 0.70
CA SER A 175 16.71 14.72 1.15
C SER A 175 17.79 15.13 2.15
N LEU A 176 18.29 14.19 2.95
CA LEU A 176 19.44 14.38 3.86
C LEU A 176 20.79 14.44 3.14
N GLY A 177 20.83 14.30 1.80
CA GLY A 177 22.06 14.34 1.01
C GLY A 177 22.85 13.03 1.03
N MET A 178 22.23 11.90 1.42
CA MET A 178 22.88 10.59 1.55
C MET A 178 22.62 9.65 0.35
N GLN A 179 22.07 10.15 -0.75
CA GLN A 179 21.70 9.36 -1.93
C GLN A 179 22.83 8.45 -2.44
N GLN A 180 24.05 8.95 -2.51
CA GLN A 180 25.23 8.23 -3.03
C GLN A 180 25.60 6.99 -2.20
N PHE A 181 25.09 6.87 -0.99
CA PHE A 181 25.32 5.74 -0.08
C PHE A 181 24.23 4.69 -0.15
N ILE A 182 23.12 4.97 -0.89
CA ILE A 182 22.02 4.00 -1.07
C ILE A 182 22.44 2.96 -2.09
N ILE A 183 22.58 1.71 -1.64
CA ILE A 183 23.02 0.58 -2.46
C ILE A 183 21.91 -0.44 -2.75
N GLY A 184 20.78 -0.34 -2.06
CA GLY A 184 19.62 -1.21 -2.25
C GLY A 184 18.34 -0.48 -1.86
N ARG A 185 17.25 -0.82 -2.52
CA ARG A 185 15.91 -0.29 -2.31
C ARG A 185 14.86 -1.39 -2.38
N ASP A 186 13.69 -1.14 -1.86
CA ASP A 186 12.55 -2.02 -2.11
C ASP A 186 11.90 -1.74 -3.49
N ALA A 187 11.05 -2.66 -3.93
CA ALA A 187 10.36 -2.56 -5.22
C ALA A 187 9.35 -1.41 -5.28
N THR A 188 8.85 -0.93 -4.11
CA THR A 188 7.90 0.20 -4.05
C THR A 188 8.59 1.55 -4.13
N THR A 189 9.92 1.62 -3.99
CA THR A 189 10.69 2.84 -4.14
C THR A 189 10.83 3.20 -5.62
N THR A 190 10.13 4.24 -6.06
CA THR A 190 10.02 4.64 -7.47
C THR A 190 10.77 5.94 -7.79
N LEU A 191 11.50 6.51 -6.84
CA LEU A 191 12.34 7.71 -7.06
C LEU A 191 13.26 7.52 -8.27
N ALA A 192 13.13 8.40 -9.26
CA ALA A 192 13.93 8.35 -10.49
C ALA A 192 15.44 8.37 -10.22
N SER A 193 15.87 9.07 -9.16
CA SER A 193 17.26 9.13 -8.72
C SER A 193 17.81 7.79 -8.22
N LEU A 194 16.95 6.84 -7.86
CA LEU A 194 17.28 5.50 -7.38
C LEU A 194 16.92 4.39 -8.39
N ALA A 195 16.52 4.73 -9.61
CA ALA A 195 16.08 3.75 -10.62
C ALA A 195 17.13 2.67 -10.94
N ASN A 196 18.43 2.99 -10.81
CA ASN A 196 19.53 2.06 -11.06
C ASN A 196 20.05 1.36 -9.78
N VAL A 197 19.43 1.61 -8.62
CA VAL A 197 19.78 0.95 -7.36
C VAL A 197 19.14 -0.43 -7.31
N ALA A 198 19.86 -1.43 -6.79
CA ALA A 198 19.41 -2.80 -6.73
C ALA A 198 18.12 -2.96 -5.91
N GLU A 199 17.15 -3.70 -6.45
CA GLU A 199 15.94 -4.10 -5.70
C GLU A 199 16.25 -5.32 -4.82
N VAL A 200 15.82 -5.27 -3.54
CA VAL A 200 16.10 -6.32 -2.54
C VAL A 200 14.83 -6.91 -1.92
N SER A 201 13.66 -6.44 -2.32
CA SER A 201 12.38 -6.87 -1.75
C SER A 201 11.31 -6.98 -2.84
N ASN A 202 10.18 -7.60 -2.47
CA ASN A 202 8.96 -7.58 -3.25
C ASN A 202 7.85 -6.92 -2.41
N GLY A 203 7.75 -5.61 -2.53
CA GLY A 203 6.92 -4.80 -1.62
C GLY A 203 7.48 -4.84 -0.19
N HIS A 204 6.64 -5.11 0.80
CA HIS A 204 7.07 -5.16 2.20
C HIS A 204 7.85 -6.42 2.59
N ASP A 205 7.86 -7.44 1.72
CA ASP A 205 8.56 -8.71 1.97
C ASP A 205 9.99 -8.64 1.47
N ILE A 206 10.95 -8.69 2.40
CA ILE A 206 12.38 -8.66 2.10
C ILE A 206 12.99 -10.05 2.07
N SER A 207 13.99 -10.24 1.22
CA SER A 207 14.86 -11.41 1.26
C SER A 207 16.15 -11.07 2.00
N ALA A 208 16.37 -11.67 3.17
CA ALA A 208 17.61 -11.47 3.92
C ALA A 208 18.85 -11.82 3.08
N GLU A 209 18.78 -12.86 2.23
CA GLU A 209 19.87 -13.23 1.32
C GLU A 209 20.16 -12.12 0.30
N SER A 210 19.12 -11.58 -0.35
CA SER A 210 19.27 -10.49 -1.30
C SER A 210 19.90 -9.25 -0.65
N VAL A 211 19.43 -8.89 0.54
CA VAL A 211 19.97 -7.77 1.33
C VAL A 211 21.44 -8.02 1.69
N LEU A 212 21.78 -9.18 2.25
CA LEU A 212 23.15 -9.53 2.67
C LEU A 212 24.12 -9.62 1.49
N SER A 213 23.65 -10.00 0.30
CA SER A 213 24.48 -10.06 -0.91
C SER A 213 25.10 -8.69 -1.26
N LEU A 214 24.40 -7.62 -0.93
CA LEU A 214 24.85 -6.25 -1.12
C LEU A 214 25.80 -5.76 -0.02
N ARG A 215 26.01 -6.53 1.06
CA ARG A 215 26.85 -6.19 2.20
C ARG A 215 26.56 -4.80 2.76
N PRO A 216 25.32 -4.52 3.19
CA PRO A 216 24.98 -3.24 3.78
C PRO A 216 25.63 -3.03 5.13
N SER A 217 25.92 -1.79 5.49
CA SER A 217 26.24 -1.40 6.87
C SER A 217 24.98 -1.06 7.66
N VAL A 218 23.98 -0.48 7.00
CA VAL A 218 22.70 -0.07 7.58
C VAL A 218 21.55 -0.48 6.68
N VAL A 219 20.48 -0.99 7.28
CA VAL A 219 19.17 -1.24 6.64
C VAL A 219 18.12 -0.45 7.41
N ILE A 220 17.30 0.33 6.69
CA ILE A 220 16.25 1.15 7.27
C ILE A 220 14.93 0.72 6.66
N GLY A 221 14.03 0.20 7.49
CA GLY A 221 12.66 -0.16 7.15
C GLY A 221 11.66 0.51 8.10
N ASP A 222 10.39 0.17 7.98
CA ASP A 222 9.34 0.58 8.90
C ASP A 222 8.73 -0.62 9.63
N THR A 223 7.70 -0.40 10.45
CA THR A 223 7.02 -1.45 11.23
C THR A 223 6.29 -2.48 10.36
N ARG A 224 6.06 -2.20 9.07
CA ARG A 224 5.47 -3.14 8.10
C ARG A 224 6.50 -3.98 7.36
N THR A 225 7.78 -3.62 7.48
CA THR A 225 8.86 -4.35 6.82
C THR A 225 8.98 -5.74 7.43
N GLY A 226 8.89 -6.77 6.61
CA GLY A 226 8.91 -8.16 7.06
C GLY A 226 9.45 -9.14 6.00
N PRO A 227 9.41 -10.44 6.29
CA PRO A 227 8.97 -11.03 7.56
C PRO A 227 9.93 -10.74 8.73
N PRO A 228 9.46 -10.75 9.98
CA PRO A 228 10.32 -10.47 11.16
C PRO A 228 11.58 -11.34 11.24
N GLU A 229 11.51 -12.56 10.76
CA GLU A 229 12.63 -13.51 10.69
C GLU A 229 13.75 -13.00 9.79
N ALA A 230 13.42 -12.31 8.70
CA ALA A 230 14.42 -11.72 7.81
C ALA A 230 15.16 -10.58 8.52
N LEU A 231 14.47 -9.70 9.26
CA LEU A 231 15.10 -8.67 10.07
C LEU A 231 16.02 -9.25 11.16
N GLN A 232 15.59 -10.34 11.81
CA GLN A 232 16.43 -11.06 12.79
C GLN A 232 17.67 -11.66 12.15
N GLN A 233 17.57 -12.24 10.95
CA GLN A 233 18.72 -12.79 10.21
C GLN A 233 19.72 -11.69 9.84
N LEU A 234 19.25 -10.51 9.41
CA LEU A 234 20.11 -9.36 9.13
C LEU A 234 20.87 -8.90 10.38
N ARG A 235 20.19 -8.79 11.52
CA ARG A 235 20.80 -8.42 12.81
C ARG A 235 21.79 -9.49 13.28
N ALA A 236 21.45 -10.76 13.14
CA ALA A 236 22.35 -11.88 13.48
C ALA A 236 23.61 -11.89 12.60
N ALA A 237 23.55 -11.39 11.37
CA ALA A 237 24.68 -11.21 10.48
C ALA A 237 25.50 -9.94 10.78
N GLY A 238 25.14 -9.16 11.82
CA GLY A 238 25.84 -7.97 12.24
C GLY A 238 25.48 -6.70 11.48
N VAL A 239 24.36 -6.71 10.73
CA VAL A 239 23.86 -5.52 10.02
C VAL A 239 23.07 -4.66 11.01
N ALA A 240 23.32 -3.34 11.00
CA ALA A 240 22.50 -2.38 11.74
C ALA A 240 21.12 -2.25 11.07
N VAL A 241 20.05 -2.69 11.74
CA VAL A 241 18.68 -2.67 11.19
C VAL A 241 17.83 -1.72 12.03
N LEU A 242 17.55 -0.54 11.49
CA LEU A 242 16.65 0.45 12.06
C LEU A 242 15.23 0.21 11.55
N VAL A 243 14.27 0.09 12.47
CA VAL A 243 12.84 0.11 12.16
C VAL A 243 12.29 1.49 12.53
N ALA A 244 11.97 2.30 11.53
CA ALA A 244 11.36 3.61 11.72
C ALA A 244 9.84 3.49 11.98
N PRO A 245 9.22 4.47 12.66
CA PRO A 245 7.78 4.46 12.88
C PRO A 245 7.02 4.67 11.56
N GLU A 246 5.85 4.06 11.45
CA GLU A 246 4.87 4.49 10.45
C GLU A 246 4.39 5.91 10.76
N VAL A 247 4.06 6.66 9.71
CA VAL A 247 3.53 8.01 9.85
C VAL A 247 2.23 8.10 9.08
N TRP A 248 1.16 8.40 9.80
CA TRP A 248 -0.20 8.60 9.28
C TRP A 248 -0.75 10.00 9.61
N THR A 249 0.08 10.85 10.24
CA THR A 249 -0.26 12.21 10.61
C THR A 249 0.88 13.18 10.30
N LEU A 250 0.54 14.43 10.02
CA LEU A 250 1.54 15.47 9.75
C LEU A 250 2.46 15.69 10.95
N SER A 251 1.92 15.57 12.16
CA SER A 251 2.66 15.79 13.42
C SER A 251 3.70 14.71 13.73
N ALA A 252 3.58 13.51 13.15
CA ALA A 252 4.51 12.41 13.37
C ALA A 252 5.73 12.41 12.42
N LEU A 253 5.67 13.19 11.34
CA LEU A 253 6.73 13.26 10.34
C LEU A 253 8.09 13.72 10.89
N PRO A 254 8.19 14.76 11.74
CA PRO A 254 9.45 15.18 12.33
C PRO A 254 10.17 14.04 13.06
N THR A 255 9.47 13.27 13.88
CA THR A 255 10.04 12.16 14.65
C THR A 255 10.68 11.09 13.74
N ARG A 256 10.05 10.77 12.60
CA ARG A 256 10.63 9.82 11.63
C ARG A 256 11.93 10.37 11.03
N VAL A 257 11.95 11.66 10.63
CA VAL A 257 13.14 12.32 10.05
C VAL A 257 14.28 12.36 11.06
N GLU A 258 14.01 12.80 12.29
CA GLU A 258 14.99 12.89 13.37
C GLU A 258 15.58 11.52 13.74
N MET A 259 14.74 10.49 13.81
CA MET A 259 15.19 9.11 14.09
C MET A 259 16.15 8.61 13.01
N ILE A 260 15.80 8.77 11.74
CA ILE A 260 16.63 8.33 10.61
C ILE A 260 17.95 9.13 10.58
N ALA A 261 17.90 10.46 10.68
CA ALA A 261 19.08 11.31 10.67
C ALA A 261 20.01 11.03 11.87
N GLY A 262 19.44 10.84 13.06
CA GLY A 262 20.17 10.47 14.27
C GLY A 262 20.89 9.13 14.12
N ALA A 263 20.22 8.12 13.59
CA ALA A 263 20.81 6.80 13.33
C ALA A 263 21.95 6.87 12.30
N LEU A 264 21.81 7.72 11.27
CA LEU A 264 22.85 7.94 10.26
C LEU A 264 24.02 8.84 10.73
N GLY A 265 23.94 9.39 11.96
CA GLY A 265 24.98 10.23 12.54
C GLY A 265 24.99 11.67 12.03
N ILE A 266 23.87 12.14 11.49
CA ILE A 266 23.72 13.47 10.88
C ILE A 266 22.51 14.25 11.46
N PRO A 267 22.40 14.39 12.80
CA PRO A 267 21.22 14.97 13.43
C PRO A 267 20.95 16.41 12.99
N GLY A 268 22.00 17.22 12.74
CA GLY A 268 21.83 18.59 12.28
C GLY A 268 21.23 18.69 10.87
N ALA A 269 21.51 17.74 9.97
CA ALA A 269 20.82 17.64 8.69
C ALA A 269 19.35 17.27 8.91
N GLY A 270 19.05 16.38 9.88
CA GLY A 270 17.69 16.03 10.29
C GLY A 270 16.89 17.25 10.75
N GLU A 271 17.42 18.06 11.65
CA GLU A 271 16.80 19.30 12.14
C GLU A 271 16.48 20.26 10.97
N ARG A 272 17.44 20.46 10.07
CA ARG A 272 17.24 21.31 8.88
C ARG A 272 16.14 20.78 7.96
N LEU A 273 16.07 19.46 7.77
CA LEU A 273 15.03 18.84 6.94
C LEU A 273 13.65 18.95 7.58
N VAL A 274 13.56 18.74 8.89
CA VAL A 274 12.32 18.94 9.66
C VAL A 274 11.84 20.40 9.49
N ASP A 275 12.72 21.37 9.72
CA ASP A 275 12.41 22.78 9.56
C ASP A 275 11.94 23.14 8.14
N LEU A 276 12.60 22.58 7.12
CA LEU A 276 12.25 22.82 5.72
C LEU A 276 10.88 22.23 5.38
N THR A 277 10.64 20.99 5.82
CA THR A 277 9.39 20.29 5.59
C THR A 277 8.23 20.94 6.33
N GLN A 278 8.44 21.30 7.61
CA GLN A 278 7.42 21.97 8.42
C GLN A 278 7.04 23.33 7.82
N ARG A 279 8.01 24.11 7.37
CA ARG A 279 7.72 25.39 6.67
C ARG A 279 6.90 25.15 5.40
N ALA A 280 7.22 24.13 4.62
CA ALA A 280 6.44 23.81 3.41
C ALA A 280 4.98 23.41 3.73
N ILE A 281 4.79 22.65 4.80
CA ILE A 281 3.45 22.31 5.30
C ILE A 281 2.70 23.55 5.79
N ASP A 282 3.33 24.39 6.62
CA ASP A 282 2.75 25.63 7.15
C ASP A 282 2.39 26.62 6.02
N ASP A 283 3.24 26.70 4.99
CA ASP A 283 2.98 27.54 3.81
C ASP A 283 1.77 27.02 3.02
N ALA A 284 1.67 25.70 2.83
CA ALA A 284 0.54 25.07 2.20
C ALA A 284 -0.76 25.34 2.98
N LEU A 285 -0.75 25.12 4.29
CA LEU A 285 -1.91 25.38 5.16
C LEU A 285 -2.34 26.85 5.14
N ARG A 286 -1.39 27.80 5.08
CA ARG A 286 -1.73 29.25 4.94
C ARG A 286 -2.28 29.59 3.55
N GLY A 287 -1.88 28.84 2.52
CA GLY A 287 -2.35 29.00 1.15
C GLY A 287 -3.73 28.44 0.90
N VAL A 288 -4.27 27.65 1.83
CA VAL A 288 -5.62 27.09 1.71
C VAL A 288 -6.66 28.21 1.72
N GLY A 289 -7.37 28.36 0.59
CA GLY A 289 -8.48 29.29 0.46
C GLY A 289 -9.70 28.78 1.22
N ALA A 290 -10.66 29.71 1.50
CA ALA A 290 -11.97 29.26 1.92
C ALA A 290 -12.73 28.78 0.68
N TYR A 291 -13.22 27.57 0.69
CA TYR A 291 -14.16 27.08 -0.32
C TYR A 291 -15.48 27.84 -0.22
N ALA A 292 -16.16 28.04 -1.36
CA ALA A 292 -17.50 28.61 -1.36
C ALA A 292 -18.47 27.76 -0.55
N ASP A 293 -18.37 26.42 -0.71
CA ASP A 293 -18.99 25.39 0.11
C ASP A 293 -17.94 24.39 0.56
N VAL A 294 -18.11 23.81 1.74
CA VAL A 294 -17.17 22.82 2.27
C VAL A 294 -17.24 21.56 1.42
N LEU A 295 -16.17 21.30 0.65
CA LEU A 295 -16.08 20.12 -0.21
C LEU A 295 -15.99 18.84 0.61
N ARG A 296 -16.73 17.84 0.17
CA ARG A 296 -16.78 16.48 0.76
C ARG A 296 -15.96 15.54 -0.10
N VAL A 297 -14.87 15.02 0.43
CA VAL A 297 -13.93 14.15 -0.27
C VAL A 297 -14.02 12.73 0.27
N ALA A 298 -14.15 11.74 -0.61
CA ALA A 298 -14.03 10.34 -0.24
C ALA A 298 -12.69 9.79 -0.72
N PHE A 299 -11.85 9.31 0.19
CA PHE A 299 -10.68 8.54 -0.18
C PHE A 299 -11.08 7.08 -0.42
N LEU A 300 -10.84 6.58 -1.63
CA LEU A 300 -11.10 5.19 -2.01
C LEU A 300 -9.77 4.44 -2.20
N TYR A 301 -9.51 3.47 -1.33
CA TYR A 301 -8.42 2.52 -1.52
C TYR A 301 -8.95 1.33 -2.32
N VAL A 302 -8.57 1.24 -3.59
CA VAL A 302 -9.04 0.19 -4.48
C VAL A 302 -7.88 -0.62 -5.04
N ARG A 303 -8.09 -1.94 -5.16
CA ARG A 303 -7.21 -2.91 -5.82
C ARG A 303 -8.11 -3.93 -6.50
N GLY A 304 -8.63 -3.58 -7.69
CA GLY A 304 -9.63 -4.37 -8.41
C GLY A 304 -9.16 -5.78 -8.72
N THR A 305 -7.88 -5.96 -9.08
CA THR A 305 -7.28 -7.28 -9.33
C THR A 305 -7.26 -8.19 -8.09
N ALA A 306 -7.22 -7.60 -6.88
CA ALA A 306 -7.29 -8.31 -5.61
C ALA A 306 -8.69 -8.27 -4.98
N SER A 307 -9.68 -7.67 -5.65
CA SER A 307 -11.04 -7.48 -5.13
C SER A 307 -11.09 -6.72 -3.79
N VAL A 308 -10.15 -5.79 -3.57
CA VAL A 308 -10.09 -4.95 -2.37
C VAL A 308 -10.70 -3.58 -2.71
N TYR A 309 -11.73 -3.22 -1.97
CA TYR A 309 -12.44 -1.94 -2.10
C TYR A 309 -12.72 -1.41 -0.70
N LEU A 310 -12.01 -0.33 -0.32
CA LEU A 310 -12.11 0.25 1.01
C LEU A 310 -12.40 1.74 0.90
N LEU A 311 -13.18 2.25 1.84
CA LEU A 311 -13.39 3.67 2.09
C LEU A 311 -12.47 4.09 3.24
N GLY A 312 -11.65 5.11 3.01
CA GLY A 312 -10.81 5.73 4.03
C GLY A 312 -11.66 6.45 5.08
N GLY A 313 -11.14 6.56 6.28
CA GLY A 313 -11.75 7.27 7.39
C GLY A 313 -10.67 7.66 8.39
N THR A 314 -11.04 7.93 9.62
CA THR A 314 -10.13 8.39 10.67
C THR A 314 -8.91 7.48 10.82
N GLY A 315 -7.71 8.04 10.63
CA GLY A 315 -6.43 7.34 10.73
C GLY A 315 -5.97 6.67 9.44
N SER A 316 -6.62 6.91 8.30
CA SER A 316 -6.16 6.42 6.99
C SER A 316 -4.95 7.18 6.46
N GLY A 317 -4.61 8.32 7.06
CA GLY A 317 -3.64 9.29 6.55
C GLY A 317 -4.26 10.22 5.50
N ALA A 318 -5.12 9.72 4.62
CA ALA A 318 -5.82 10.57 3.67
C ALA A 318 -6.77 11.57 4.36
N ASP A 319 -7.36 11.21 5.50
CA ASP A 319 -8.15 12.10 6.33
C ASP A 319 -7.37 13.32 6.80
N GLU A 320 -6.12 13.16 7.22
CA GLU A 320 -5.21 14.27 7.57
C GLU A 320 -4.91 15.16 6.36
N LEU A 321 -4.61 14.57 5.20
CA LEU A 321 -4.32 15.33 3.98
C LEU A 321 -5.54 16.11 3.48
N VAL A 322 -6.71 15.47 3.47
CA VAL A 322 -7.97 16.11 3.08
C VAL A 322 -8.28 17.27 4.03
N ALA A 323 -8.17 17.06 5.35
CA ALA A 323 -8.38 18.12 6.33
C ALA A 323 -7.39 19.28 6.16
N ALA A 324 -6.12 18.98 5.84
CA ALA A 324 -5.09 19.98 5.58
C ALA A 324 -5.40 20.87 4.35
N THR A 325 -6.23 20.41 3.42
CA THR A 325 -6.71 21.22 2.28
C THR A 325 -7.93 22.08 2.61
N GLY A 326 -8.49 22.00 3.82
CA GLY A 326 -9.73 22.68 4.21
C GLY A 326 -11.00 21.96 3.75
N ALA A 327 -10.89 20.79 3.10
CA ALA A 327 -12.01 19.93 2.74
C ALA A 327 -12.35 18.97 3.90
N VAL A 328 -13.46 18.23 3.78
CA VAL A 328 -13.92 17.26 4.77
C VAL A 328 -13.81 15.85 4.21
N ASP A 329 -13.07 14.97 4.91
CA ASP A 329 -13.09 13.55 4.63
C ASP A 329 -14.43 12.94 5.08
N VAL A 330 -15.17 12.36 4.12
CA VAL A 330 -16.51 11.83 4.43
C VAL A 330 -16.48 10.56 5.24
N GLY A 331 -15.42 9.77 5.18
CA GLY A 331 -15.26 8.59 6.01
C GLY A 331 -15.06 8.97 7.47
N ALA A 332 -14.15 9.90 7.75
CA ALA A 332 -13.92 10.43 9.10
C ALA A 332 -15.18 11.15 9.62
N LEU A 333 -15.87 11.95 8.80
CA LEU A 333 -17.12 12.63 9.15
C LEU A 333 -18.22 11.63 9.59
N ASN A 334 -18.28 10.46 8.94
CA ASN A 334 -19.25 9.41 9.27
C ASN A 334 -18.73 8.44 10.34
N GLY A 335 -17.62 8.74 11.01
CA GLY A 335 -17.06 7.94 12.09
C GLY A 335 -16.47 6.59 11.66
N LEU A 336 -16.09 6.47 10.38
CA LEU A 336 -15.45 5.26 9.87
C LEU A 336 -14.00 5.16 10.33
N SER A 337 -13.54 3.94 10.53
CA SER A 337 -12.13 3.62 10.79
C SER A 337 -11.28 3.83 9.53
N ALA A 338 -9.95 3.77 9.71
CA ALA A 338 -8.94 4.04 8.68
C ALA A 338 -9.24 3.41 7.30
N PHE A 339 -9.61 2.13 7.30
CA PHE A 339 -9.94 1.39 6.08
C PHE A 339 -11.15 0.49 6.33
N THR A 340 -12.33 0.99 5.96
CA THR A 340 -13.60 0.27 6.11
C THR A 340 -14.03 -0.30 4.76
N PRO A 341 -14.57 -1.53 4.67
CA PRO A 341 -15.08 -2.07 3.41
C PRO A 341 -16.05 -1.10 2.73
N LEU A 342 -15.81 -0.81 1.45
CA LEU A 342 -16.68 0.06 0.64
C LEU A 342 -17.98 -0.68 0.34
N THR A 343 -19.08 -0.19 0.88
CA THR A 343 -20.43 -0.67 0.54
C THR A 343 -21.17 0.38 -0.27
N ALA A 344 -22.08 -0.06 -1.15
CA ALA A 344 -22.92 0.84 -1.94
C ALA A 344 -23.71 1.80 -1.06
N GLU A 345 -24.21 1.32 0.08
CA GLU A 345 -24.97 2.12 1.04
C GLU A 345 -24.12 3.19 1.70
N ALA A 346 -22.91 2.84 2.17
CA ALA A 346 -22.00 3.77 2.83
C ALA A 346 -21.60 4.92 1.91
N ILE A 347 -21.23 4.64 0.65
CA ILE A 347 -20.77 5.69 -0.27
C ILE A 347 -21.93 6.57 -0.76
N VAL A 348 -23.13 5.99 -0.95
CA VAL A 348 -24.34 6.77 -1.30
C VAL A 348 -24.74 7.69 -0.15
N GLN A 349 -24.69 7.20 1.09
CA GLN A 349 -24.97 8.02 2.28
C GLN A 349 -23.92 9.12 2.47
N ALA A 350 -22.67 8.80 2.23
CA ALA A 350 -21.56 9.74 2.30
C ALA A 350 -21.67 10.85 1.23
N ASP A 351 -22.19 10.53 0.06
CA ASP A 351 -22.40 11.42 -1.10
C ASP A 351 -21.28 12.45 -1.29
N PRO A 352 -20.06 12.02 -1.64
CA PRO A 352 -18.93 12.92 -1.82
C PRO A 352 -19.07 13.81 -3.04
N ASP A 353 -18.43 14.99 -2.99
CA ASP A 353 -18.28 15.91 -4.12
C ASP A 353 -17.10 15.51 -5.00
N VAL A 354 -16.05 14.92 -4.39
CA VAL A 354 -14.81 14.51 -5.05
C VAL A 354 -14.38 13.13 -4.56
N LEU A 355 -13.90 12.29 -5.48
CA LEU A 355 -13.23 11.02 -5.16
C LEU A 355 -11.72 11.24 -5.23
N LEU A 356 -11.03 10.89 -4.15
CA LEU A 356 -9.58 10.80 -4.07
C LEU A 356 -9.17 9.33 -4.14
N VAL A 357 -8.26 8.98 -5.04
CA VAL A 357 -7.83 7.60 -5.29
C VAL A 357 -6.34 7.54 -5.60
N MET A 358 -5.71 6.40 -5.40
CA MET A 358 -4.34 6.17 -5.85
C MET A 358 -4.31 5.71 -7.31
N THR A 359 -3.28 6.10 -8.07
CA THR A 359 -3.18 5.83 -9.51
C THR A 359 -3.23 4.35 -9.86
N ARG A 360 -2.43 3.50 -9.19
CA ARG A 360 -2.46 2.04 -9.40
C ARG A 360 -3.82 1.43 -9.03
N GLY A 361 -4.49 2.04 -8.04
CA GLY A 361 -5.86 1.67 -7.67
C GLY A 361 -6.83 1.98 -8.80
N LEU A 362 -6.78 3.18 -9.34
CA LEU A 362 -7.62 3.62 -10.46
C LEU A 362 -7.42 2.72 -11.70
N ASP A 363 -6.16 2.44 -12.06
CA ASP A 363 -5.83 1.55 -13.18
C ASP A 363 -6.38 0.13 -12.97
N SER A 364 -6.32 -0.37 -11.74
CA SER A 364 -6.76 -1.73 -11.40
C SER A 364 -8.27 -1.98 -11.57
N VAL A 365 -9.06 -0.91 -11.64
CA VAL A 365 -10.52 -0.97 -11.87
C VAL A 365 -10.93 -0.54 -13.28
N GLY A 366 -9.98 -0.24 -14.15
CA GLY A 366 -10.24 0.18 -15.54
C GLY A 366 -10.42 1.68 -15.70
N GLY A 367 -9.69 2.47 -14.92
CA GLY A 367 -9.71 3.93 -14.98
C GLY A 367 -10.96 4.54 -14.35
N ILE A 368 -11.22 5.79 -14.70
CA ILE A 368 -12.35 6.54 -14.12
C ILE A 368 -13.69 5.86 -14.39
N ASP A 369 -13.92 5.38 -15.60
CA ASP A 369 -15.19 4.74 -15.94
C ASP A 369 -15.45 3.50 -15.09
N GLY A 370 -14.41 2.68 -14.87
CA GLY A 370 -14.48 1.54 -13.98
C GLY A 370 -14.68 1.92 -12.52
N LEU A 371 -14.01 2.97 -12.03
CA LEU A 371 -14.19 3.51 -10.68
C LEU A 371 -15.64 3.98 -10.47
N LEU A 372 -16.16 4.78 -11.40
CA LEU A 372 -17.50 5.33 -11.32
C LEU A 372 -18.61 4.27 -11.51
N ALA A 373 -18.29 3.12 -12.13
CA ALA A 373 -19.20 1.98 -12.25
C ALA A 373 -19.28 1.12 -10.98
N LEU A 374 -18.43 1.35 -9.97
CA LEU A 374 -18.49 0.60 -8.71
C LEU A 374 -19.86 0.79 -8.03
N PRO A 375 -20.36 -0.27 -7.35
CA PRO A 375 -21.67 -0.22 -6.68
C PRO A 375 -21.79 0.96 -5.71
N GLY A 376 -22.83 1.78 -5.92
CA GLY A 376 -23.12 2.98 -5.13
C GLY A 376 -22.33 4.23 -5.58
N VAL A 377 -21.11 4.09 -6.10
CA VAL A 377 -20.30 5.24 -6.55
C VAL A 377 -20.99 6.00 -7.66
N SER A 378 -21.60 5.30 -8.64
CA SER A 378 -22.35 5.90 -9.75
C SER A 378 -23.53 6.80 -9.33
N SER A 379 -23.98 6.71 -8.10
CA SER A 379 -25.10 7.49 -7.56
C SER A 379 -24.66 8.73 -6.77
N THR A 380 -23.36 9.01 -6.69
CA THR A 380 -22.80 10.15 -5.94
C THR A 380 -22.70 11.42 -6.79
N ARG A 381 -22.59 12.57 -6.14
CA ARG A 381 -22.32 13.86 -6.82
C ARG A 381 -20.98 13.83 -7.56
N ALA A 382 -19.96 13.24 -6.95
CA ALA A 382 -18.65 13.06 -7.59
C ALA A 382 -18.75 12.28 -8.90
N ALA A 383 -19.61 11.26 -9.00
CA ALA A 383 -19.80 10.53 -10.23
C ALA A 383 -20.54 11.36 -11.29
N ALA A 384 -21.55 12.13 -10.89
CA ALA A 384 -22.33 12.99 -11.81
C ALA A 384 -21.44 14.05 -12.49
N THR A 385 -20.45 14.59 -11.77
CA THR A 385 -19.50 15.61 -12.28
C THR A 385 -18.17 15.00 -12.74
N ARG A 386 -17.98 13.68 -12.60
CA ARG A 386 -16.71 12.97 -12.83
C ARG A 386 -15.54 13.60 -12.04
N ALA A 387 -15.82 14.05 -10.83
CA ALA A 387 -14.83 14.70 -9.96
C ALA A 387 -13.92 13.65 -9.30
N VAL A 388 -12.83 13.33 -9.97
CA VAL A 388 -11.84 12.35 -9.51
C VAL A 388 -10.46 13.01 -9.50
N ILE A 389 -9.75 12.88 -8.38
CA ILE A 389 -8.33 13.20 -8.24
C ILE A 389 -7.60 11.87 -8.01
N ALA A 390 -6.70 11.53 -8.93
CA ALA A 390 -5.80 10.40 -8.75
C ALA A 390 -4.41 10.91 -8.34
N VAL A 391 -3.86 10.34 -7.28
CA VAL A 391 -2.51 10.68 -6.78
C VAL A 391 -1.64 9.45 -6.84
N ASP A 392 -0.38 9.63 -7.19
CA ASP A 392 0.59 8.53 -7.18
C ASP A 392 0.59 7.83 -5.82
N ASP A 393 0.63 6.50 -5.85
CA ASP A 393 0.53 5.65 -4.65
C ASP A 393 1.65 5.95 -3.65
N ASP A 394 2.85 6.22 -4.16
CA ASP A 394 4.03 6.44 -3.35
C ASP A 394 4.14 7.90 -2.85
N LEU A 395 3.23 8.77 -3.31
CA LEU A 395 3.12 10.16 -2.86
C LEU A 395 2.00 10.36 -1.84
N LEU A 396 0.81 9.77 -2.08
CA LEU A 396 -0.38 10.07 -1.30
C LEU A 396 -0.24 9.71 0.19
N LEU A 397 0.26 8.53 0.49
CA LEU A 397 0.34 8.00 1.87
C LEU A 397 1.77 7.87 2.40
N SER A 398 2.75 8.48 1.74
CA SER A 398 4.15 8.40 2.16
C SER A 398 4.45 9.21 3.41
N PHE A 399 3.80 10.37 3.58
CA PHE A 399 4.15 11.34 4.62
C PHE A 399 5.67 11.58 4.68
N GLY A 400 6.21 11.93 3.52
CA GLY A 400 7.62 12.25 3.31
C GLY A 400 7.88 13.75 3.22
N PRO A 401 9.11 14.15 2.86
CA PRO A 401 9.48 15.56 2.70
C PRO A 401 8.66 16.35 1.67
N ARG A 402 7.96 15.65 0.73
CA ARG A 402 7.11 16.27 -0.29
C ARG A 402 5.68 16.57 0.17
N THR A 403 5.30 16.21 1.41
CA THR A 403 3.92 16.32 1.91
C THR A 403 3.37 17.75 1.82
N GLY A 404 4.17 18.78 2.12
CA GLY A 404 3.71 20.16 2.00
C GLY A 404 3.34 20.56 0.57
N ALA A 405 4.13 20.14 -0.42
CA ALA A 405 3.84 20.38 -1.83
C ALA A 405 2.58 19.63 -2.30
N LEU A 406 2.38 18.40 -1.81
CA LEU A 406 1.17 17.62 -2.08
C LEU A 406 -0.09 18.33 -1.54
N ILE A 407 -0.06 18.79 -0.29
CA ILE A 407 -1.19 19.53 0.32
C ILE A 407 -1.52 20.77 -0.51
N ALA A 408 -0.52 21.59 -0.86
CA ALA A 408 -0.73 22.78 -1.68
C ALA A 408 -1.41 22.44 -3.02
N ARG A 409 -0.92 21.41 -3.69
CA ARG A 409 -1.46 21.00 -4.99
C ARG A 409 -2.86 20.40 -4.89
N LEU A 410 -3.13 19.59 -3.87
CA LEU A 410 -4.48 19.07 -3.62
C LEU A 410 -5.47 20.20 -3.35
N ALA A 411 -5.09 21.20 -2.54
CA ALA A 411 -5.93 22.36 -2.26
C ALA A 411 -6.26 23.16 -3.55
N GLU A 412 -5.27 23.39 -4.43
CA GLU A 412 -5.48 24.02 -5.72
C GLU A 412 -6.49 23.26 -6.58
N LEU A 413 -6.35 21.93 -6.66
CA LEU A 413 -7.24 21.08 -7.47
C LEU A 413 -8.66 21.03 -6.90
N LEU A 414 -8.79 20.92 -5.58
CA LEU A 414 -10.10 20.95 -4.92
C LEU A 414 -10.82 22.28 -5.14
N ASN A 415 -10.10 23.40 -5.18
CA ASN A 415 -10.69 24.71 -5.50
C ASN A 415 -11.32 24.76 -6.90
N THR A 416 -10.84 23.99 -7.87
CA THR A 416 -11.45 23.95 -9.21
C THR A 416 -12.83 23.32 -9.18
N PHE A 417 -13.08 22.36 -8.30
CA PHE A 417 -14.39 21.74 -8.13
C PHE A 417 -15.37 22.61 -7.33
N SER A 418 -14.87 23.49 -6.45
CA SER A 418 -15.70 24.45 -5.71
C SER A 418 -16.23 25.59 -6.58
N SER A 419 -15.54 25.94 -7.67
CA SER A 419 -15.93 27.02 -8.57
C SER A 419 -16.90 26.58 -9.68
N ASP A 420 -17.05 25.30 -9.91
CA ASP A 420 -17.88 24.71 -10.97
C ASP A 420 -19.24 24.18 -10.43
N ALA A 421 -19.55 24.35 -9.12
CA ALA A 421 -20.74 23.83 -8.45
C ALA A 421 -21.94 24.84 -8.46
#